data_415d2a83a8c45069a5b96a455f0dc9c9
#
_entry.id   415d2a83a8c45069a5b96a455f0dc9c9
#
_cell.length_a   1.000
_cell.length_b   1.000
_cell.length_c   1.000
_cell.angle_alpha   90.00
_cell.angle_beta   90.00
_cell.angle_gamma   90.00
#
_symmetry.space_group_name_H-M   'P 1'
#
loop_
_entity.id
_entity.type
_entity.pdbx_description
1 polymer ?
#
loop_
_entity_poly.entity_id
_entity_poly.type
_entity_poly.pdbx_seq_one_letter_code
_entity_poly.pdbx_strand_id
1 'polypeptide(L)'
;MRITERELASIKPYENNPRLNDNAVEAVAASIREFGFRQPIVVDEDGVIICGHTRYKAAQQLGLDKVPVHVAKDLSPEKVKAYRLADNRTAELAEWDYEQLKIELEDLQGADFDLGMLAFDDEELNRLLNGDNEATVTEGMTDPDAVPEPPDEAISIRGQVYQLGSHRLMCGDSANPADLDILLDGQPIHLVNTDPPYNVKVEPRSNNAIAAGLSSFPANGGMTHHQKMDVERHPEKAHATHKKLRPKDRPLENDFVSDEQFDKLLDGWFGNIARVLLPGHGFYIWGGYANCGNYPPFLKKHELYFSQAIIWNKMHPVLTRKDFMGAHEWCFYGWKSGAAHRFFGPNNARYLWEVKKVNPQSMIHLTEKPVELAVLAIQYSSKKGENILDLFGGSGSTLMGCEQTGRNGYLMEIDPPYCDVIRKRWA
;
A
#
# COMPACT_ATOMS: atom_id res chain seq x y z
N MET A 1 39.20 -28.49 -1.99
CA MET A 1 37.99 -29.05 -2.63
C MET A 1 38.38 -29.74 -3.92
N ARG A 2 38.01 -31.01 -4.13
CA ARG A 2 38.33 -31.76 -5.37
C ARG A 2 36.99 -32.06 -6.08
N ILE A 3 36.84 -31.63 -7.32
CA ILE A 3 35.69 -31.91 -8.18
C ILE A 3 36.09 -33.07 -9.10
N THR A 4 35.17 -34.02 -9.28
CA THR A 4 35.37 -35.19 -10.16
C THR A 4 34.08 -35.42 -10.94
N GLU A 5 34.21 -35.83 -12.21
CA GLU A 5 33.09 -36.30 -13.00
C GLU A 5 32.59 -37.65 -12.42
N ARG A 6 31.26 -37.74 -12.22
CA ARG A 6 30.60 -38.97 -11.76
C ARG A 6 29.38 -39.28 -12.62
N GLU A 7 29.11 -40.56 -12.77
CA GLU A 7 27.91 -41.04 -13.40
C GLU A 7 26.68 -40.52 -12.62
N LEU A 8 25.73 -39.91 -13.31
CA LEU A 8 24.51 -39.33 -12.69
C LEU A 8 23.72 -40.40 -11.92
N ALA A 9 23.68 -41.63 -12.45
CA ALA A 9 23.05 -42.78 -11.83
C ALA A 9 23.65 -43.20 -10.48
N SER A 10 24.91 -42.79 -10.18
CA SER A 10 25.55 -43.05 -8.90
C SER A 10 25.20 -42.06 -7.80
N ILE A 11 24.45 -41.01 -8.12
CA ILE A 11 24.08 -39.94 -7.19
C ILE A 11 22.65 -40.23 -6.68
N LYS A 12 22.47 -40.09 -5.37
CA LYS A 12 21.19 -40.38 -4.72
C LYS A 12 20.57 -39.10 -4.16
N PRO A 13 19.34 -38.74 -4.54
CA PRO A 13 18.63 -37.64 -3.90
C PRO A 13 18.40 -37.95 -2.41
N TYR A 14 18.42 -36.92 -1.57
CA TYR A 14 18.08 -37.04 -0.14
C TYR A 14 16.56 -37.10 0.02
N GLU A 15 16.01 -38.20 0.51
CA GLU A 15 14.56 -38.49 0.60
C GLU A 15 13.78 -37.46 1.44
N ASN A 16 14.38 -36.96 2.52
CA ASN A 16 13.77 -36.00 3.42
C ASN A 16 14.14 -34.54 3.08
N ASN A 17 14.32 -34.20 1.80
CA ASN A 17 14.61 -32.85 1.39
C ASN A 17 13.40 -31.93 1.65
N PRO A 18 13.49 -30.91 2.54
CA PRO A 18 12.36 -30.08 2.90
C PRO A 18 12.01 -29.02 1.81
N ARG A 19 12.88 -28.87 0.79
CA ARG A 19 12.70 -27.84 -0.25
C ARG A 19 11.96 -28.41 -1.47
N LEU A 20 10.84 -27.78 -1.82
CA LEU A 20 10.14 -28.04 -3.07
C LEU A 20 10.84 -27.22 -4.18
N ASN A 21 11.42 -27.88 -5.17
CA ASN A 21 12.27 -27.24 -6.17
C ASN A 21 11.89 -27.57 -7.63
N ASP A 22 10.73 -28.17 -7.84
CA ASP A 22 10.30 -28.60 -9.17
C ASP A 22 10.11 -27.41 -10.13
N ASN A 23 9.59 -26.28 -9.62
CA ASN A 23 9.41 -25.05 -10.41
C ASN A 23 10.72 -24.42 -10.92
N ALA A 24 11.87 -24.74 -10.28
CA ALA A 24 13.16 -24.18 -10.64
C ALA A 24 13.95 -25.10 -11.60
N VAL A 25 13.47 -26.31 -11.90
CA VAL A 25 14.22 -27.30 -12.66
C VAL A 25 14.45 -26.84 -14.10
N GLU A 26 13.42 -26.30 -14.77
CA GLU A 26 13.54 -25.82 -16.17
C GLU A 26 14.53 -24.65 -16.29
N ALA A 27 14.46 -23.68 -15.37
CA ALA A 27 15.36 -22.52 -15.35
C ALA A 27 16.83 -22.97 -15.13
N VAL A 28 17.07 -23.92 -14.23
CA VAL A 28 18.41 -24.48 -14.00
C VAL A 28 18.87 -25.32 -15.19
N ALA A 29 17.98 -26.04 -15.86
CA ALA A 29 18.29 -26.80 -17.07
C ALA A 29 18.69 -25.86 -18.22
N ALA A 30 17.96 -24.76 -18.43
CA ALA A 30 18.29 -23.72 -19.40
C ALA A 30 19.66 -23.11 -19.12
N SER A 31 19.94 -22.74 -17.86
CA SER A 31 21.25 -22.23 -17.44
C SER A 31 22.40 -23.24 -17.67
N ILE A 32 22.19 -24.53 -17.40
CA ILE A 32 23.20 -25.58 -17.66
C ILE A 32 23.42 -25.74 -19.17
N ARG A 33 22.38 -25.64 -19.98
CA ARG A 33 22.47 -25.74 -21.48
C ARG A 33 23.28 -24.59 -22.03
N GLU A 34 23.06 -23.38 -21.56
CA GLU A 34 23.72 -22.18 -22.09
C GLU A 34 25.15 -22.02 -21.53
N PHE A 35 25.31 -22.09 -20.23
CA PHE A 35 26.59 -21.78 -19.57
C PHE A 35 27.44 -23.03 -19.24
N GLY A 36 26.89 -24.21 -19.43
CA GLY A 36 27.48 -25.46 -18.98
C GLY A 36 27.29 -25.69 -17.47
N PHE A 37 27.70 -26.88 -17.00
CA PHE A 37 27.54 -27.28 -15.58
C PHE A 37 28.66 -26.63 -14.75
N ARG A 38 28.47 -25.40 -14.26
CA ARG A 38 29.50 -24.59 -13.57
C ARG A 38 29.60 -24.83 -12.07
N GLN A 39 28.52 -25.20 -11.40
CA GLN A 39 28.50 -25.45 -9.96
C GLN A 39 28.33 -26.95 -9.69
N PRO A 40 29.27 -27.63 -9.01
CA PRO A 40 29.18 -29.06 -8.79
C PRO A 40 28.02 -29.43 -7.85
N ILE A 41 27.53 -30.67 -7.95
CA ILE A 41 26.67 -31.28 -6.94
C ILE A 41 27.53 -31.68 -5.79
N VAL A 42 27.12 -31.35 -4.56
CA VAL A 42 27.83 -31.79 -3.34
C VAL A 42 27.12 -33.00 -2.75
N VAL A 43 27.86 -34.08 -2.56
CA VAL A 43 27.35 -35.33 -1.98
C VAL A 43 28.19 -35.75 -0.74
N ASP A 44 27.62 -36.60 0.09
CA ASP A 44 28.34 -37.28 1.14
C ASP A 44 29.13 -38.49 0.59
N GLU A 45 29.77 -39.27 1.48
CA GLU A 45 30.55 -40.46 1.12
C GLU A 45 29.71 -41.56 0.46
N ASP A 46 28.43 -41.65 0.82
CA ASP A 46 27.47 -42.64 0.28
C ASP A 46 26.82 -42.18 -1.04
N GLY A 47 27.21 -41.01 -1.55
CA GLY A 47 26.70 -40.42 -2.78
C GLY A 47 25.33 -39.74 -2.62
N VAL A 48 24.87 -39.49 -1.40
CA VAL A 48 23.60 -38.78 -1.14
C VAL A 48 23.79 -37.27 -1.23
N ILE A 49 22.91 -36.58 -1.93
CA ILE A 49 23.02 -35.14 -2.20
C ILE A 49 22.94 -34.35 -0.87
N ILE A 50 23.92 -33.48 -0.70
CA ILE A 50 23.94 -32.44 0.33
C ILE A 50 23.37 -31.13 -0.27
N CYS A 51 23.95 -30.64 -1.39
CA CYS A 51 23.53 -29.43 -2.09
C CYS A 51 23.42 -29.70 -3.60
N GLY A 52 22.42 -29.13 -4.26
CA GLY A 52 22.26 -29.22 -5.70
C GLY A 52 21.17 -30.20 -6.20
N HIS A 53 20.13 -30.45 -5.41
CA HIS A 53 18.99 -31.28 -5.84
C HIS A 53 18.34 -30.77 -7.15
N THR A 54 18.20 -29.46 -7.33
CA THR A 54 17.66 -28.86 -8.55
C THR A 54 18.58 -29.14 -9.74
N ARG A 55 19.89 -29.00 -9.57
CA ARG A 55 20.90 -29.32 -10.60
C ARG A 55 20.89 -30.80 -10.98
N TYR A 56 20.67 -31.68 -10.01
CA TYR A 56 20.50 -33.11 -10.27
C TYR A 56 19.28 -33.40 -11.14
N LYS A 57 18.12 -32.83 -10.80
CA LYS A 57 16.89 -32.97 -11.59
C LYS A 57 17.03 -32.36 -12.99
N ALA A 58 17.66 -31.19 -13.09
CA ALA A 58 17.97 -30.55 -14.36
C ALA A 58 18.91 -31.41 -15.24
N ALA A 59 19.93 -32.03 -14.66
CA ALA A 59 20.80 -32.96 -15.36
C ALA A 59 20.05 -34.20 -15.89
N GLN A 60 19.12 -34.74 -15.11
CA GLN A 60 18.24 -35.83 -15.55
C GLN A 60 17.37 -35.39 -16.74
N GLN A 61 16.76 -34.21 -16.67
CA GLN A 61 15.95 -33.66 -17.76
C GLN A 61 16.75 -33.41 -19.04
N LEU A 62 18.01 -33.00 -18.90
CA LEU A 62 18.94 -32.78 -20.02
C LEU A 62 19.55 -34.08 -20.54
N GLY A 63 19.31 -35.23 -19.93
CA GLY A 63 19.86 -36.51 -20.31
C GLY A 63 21.39 -36.62 -20.19
N LEU A 64 21.97 -35.93 -19.17
CA LEU A 64 23.41 -35.97 -18.95
C LEU A 64 23.81 -37.28 -18.25
N ASP A 65 24.79 -37.99 -18.82
CA ASP A 65 25.31 -39.22 -18.24
C ASP A 65 26.20 -38.93 -17.04
N LYS A 66 27.01 -37.85 -17.11
CA LYS A 66 27.99 -37.46 -16.09
C LYS A 66 27.80 -36.03 -15.66
N VAL A 67 28.10 -35.74 -14.40
CA VAL A 67 28.06 -34.41 -13.80
C VAL A 67 29.22 -34.16 -12.87
N PRO A 68 29.68 -32.91 -12.70
CA PRO A 68 30.71 -32.55 -11.73
C PRO A 68 30.21 -32.70 -10.30
N VAL A 69 30.93 -33.41 -9.48
CA VAL A 69 30.58 -33.74 -8.09
C VAL A 69 31.75 -33.43 -7.15
N HIS A 70 31.42 -32.84 -6.01
CA HIS A 70 32.29 -32.75 -4.84
C HIS A 70 31.80 -33.69 -3.74
N VAL A 71 32.68 -34.56 -3.24
CA VAL A 71 32.38 -35.43 -2.10
C VAL A 71 32.87 -34.77 -0.82
N ALA A 72 31.97 -34.42 0.08
CA ALA A 72 32.26 -33.84 1.38
C ALA A 72 32.57 -34.98 2.39
N LYS A 73 33.85 -35.29 2.58
CA LYS A 73 34.34 -36.39 3.45
C LYS A 73 34.63 -35.94 4.89
N ASP A 74 34.66 -34.65 5.13
CA ASP A 74 35.08 -33.99 6.35
C ASP A 74 33.93 -33.56 7.28
N LEU A 75 32.70 -33.93 6.92
CA LEU A 75 31.49 -33.54 7.65
C LEU A 75 30.91 -34.74 8.43
N SER A 76 30.62 -34.53 9.73
CA SER A 76 29.82 -35.51 10.49
C SER A 76 28.37 -35.54 9.97
N PRO A 77 27.60 -36.61 10.23
CA PRO A 77 26.19 -36.72 9.79
C PRO A 77 25.31 -35.53 10.23
N GLU A 78 25.55 -34.98 11.43
CA GLU A 78 24.83 -33.81 11.94
C GLU A 78 25.21 -32.55 11.16
N LYS A 79 26.50 -32.37 10.84
CA LYS A 79 26.96 -31.26 10.01
C LYS A 79 26.45 -31.33 8.58
N VAL A 80 26.33 -32.52 8.01
CA VAL A 80 25.72 -32.76 6.70
C VAL A 80 24.24 -32.28 6.70
N LYS A 81 23.49 -32.66 7.74
CA LYS A 81 22.08 -32.20 7.91
C LYS A 81 21.98 -30.69 8.06
N ALA A 82 22.85 -30.12 8.90
CA ALA A 82 22.87 -28.67 9.13
C ALA A 82 23.26 -27.90 7.84
N TYR A 83 24.22 -28.40 7.07
CA TYR A 83 24.71 -27.77 5.86
C TYR A 83 23.63 -27.80 4.76
N ARG A 84 22.82 -28.86 4.62
CA ARG A 84 21.67 -28.89 3.72
C ARG A 84 20.69 -27.75 3.97
N LEU A 85 20.44 -27.40 5.23
CA LEU A 85 19.54 -26.31 5.60
C LEU A 85 20.21 -24.95 5.40
N ALA A 86 21.46 -24.81 5.83
CA ALA A 86 22.19 -23.55 5.77
C ALA A 86 22.44 -23.07 4.34
N ASP A 87 22.83 -23.96 3.42
CA ASP A 87 23.07 -23.64 2.01
C ASP A 87 21.81 -23.04 1.36
N ASN A 88 20.64 -23.63 1.60
CA ASN A 88 19.37 -23.10 1.10
C ASN A 88 19.00 -21.76 1.75
N ARG A 89 19.16 -21.65 3.08
CA ARG A 89 18.74 -20.46 3.82
C ARG A 89 19.62 -19.24 3.54
N THR A 90 20.92 -19.43 3.40
CA THR A 90 21.84 -18.31 3.11
C THR A 90 21.62 -17.71 1.73
N ALA A 91 21.22 -18.50 0.74
CA ALA A 91 20.85 -17.98 -0.58
C ALA A 91 19.60 -17.08 -0.57
N GLU A 92 18.68 -17.31 0.39
CA GLU A 92 17.48 -16.51 0.56
C GLU A 92 17.68 -15.17 1.29
N LEU A 93 18.86 -14.96 1.90
CA LEU A 93 19.19 -13.72 2.62
C LEU A 93 19.79 -12.65 1.71
N ALA A 94 20.21 -13.00 0.51
CA ALA A 94 20.73 -12.04 -0.46
C ALA A 94 19.58 -11.28 -1.12
N GLU A 95 19.75 -9.98 -1.26
CA GLU A 95 18.81 -9.09 -1.93
C GLU A 95 19.48 -8.55 -3.21
N TRP A 96 18.68 -8.25 -4.24
CA TRP A 96 19.14 -7.59 -5.43
C TRP A 96 19.27 -6.07 -5.21
N ASP A 97 20.38 -5.49 -5.66
CA ASP A 97 20.46 -4.07 -5.97
C ASP A 97 19.79 -3.86 -7.33
N TYR A 98 18.54 -3.40 -7.32
CA TYR A 98 17.72 -3.30 -8.54
C TYR A 98 18.22 -2.22 -9.50
N GLU A 99 18.90 -1.17 -9.01
CA GLU A 99 19.51 -0.15 -9.89
C GLU A 99 20.68 -0.75 -10.66
N GLN A 100 21.56 -1.47 -9.95
CA GLN A 100 22.70 -2.12 -10.61
C GLN A 100 22.25 -3.30 -11.48
N LEU A 101 21.23 -4.07 -11.03
CA LEU A 101 20.67 -5.18 -11.82
C LEU A 101 20.11 -4.70 -13.15
N LYS A 102 19.43 -3.54 -13.17
CA LYS A 102 18.91 -2.93 -14.39
C LYS A 102 20.04 -2.63 -15.39
N ILE A 103 21.13 -2.01 -14.91
CA ILE A 103 22.30 -1.68 -15.76
C ILE A 103 22.87 -2.96 -16.39
N GLU A 104 23.05 -4.02 -15.61
CA GLU A 104 23.57 -5.30 -16.12
C GLU A 104 22.63 -5.95 -17.15
N LEU A 105 21.30 -5.86 -16.95
CA LEU A 105 20.32 -6.37 -17.91
C LEU A 105 20.30 -5.55 -19.19
N GLU A 106 20.41 -4.22 -19.10
CA GLU A 106 20.51 -3.33 -20.28
C GLU A 106 21.78 -3.61 -21.09
N ASP A 107 22.92 -3.84 -20.43
CA ASP A 107 24.18 -4.19 -21.07
C ASP A 107 24.08 -5.54 -21.81
N LEU A 108 23.45 -6.55 -21.19
CA LEU A 108 23.21 -7.85 -21.80
C LEU A 108 22.25 -7.75 -23.00
N GLN A 109 21.19 -6.95 -22.89
CA GLN A 109 20.26 -6.69 -23.98
C GLN A 109 20.95 -5.97 -25.14
N GLY A 110 21.83 -5.01 -24.85
CA GLY A 110 22.65 -4.31 -25.83
C GLY A 110 23.67 -5.21 -26.54
N ALA A 111 24.01 -6.36 -25.94
CA ALA A 111 24.86 -7.40 -26.49
C ALA A 111 24.07 -8.51 -27.25
N ASP A 112 22.78 -8.30 -27.53
CA ASP A 112 21.87 -9.29 -28.14
C ASP A 112 21.76 -10.62 -27.36
N PHE A 113 21.98 -10.60 -26.03
CA PHE A 113 21.82 -11.78 -25.17
C PHE A 113 20.34 -12.02 -24.84
N ASP A 114 19.90 -13.28 -24.95
CA ASP A 114 18.52 -13.67 -24.61
C ASP A 114 18.29 -13.67 -23.08
N LEU A 115 17.66 -12.61 -22.58
CA LEU A 115 17.40 -12.41 -21.16
C LEU A 115 16.43 -13.46 -20.57
N GLY A 116 15.61 -14.14 -21.38
CA GLY A 116 14.77 -15.26 -20.95
C GLY A 116 15.55 -16.43 -20.37
N MET A 117 16.87 -16.51 -20.63
CA MET A 117 17.77 -17.50 -20.04
C MET A 117 18.15 -17.21 -18.57
N LEU A 118 17.85 -16.03 -18.04
CA LEU A 118 18.26 -15.59 -16.71
C LEU A 118 17.28 -15.99 -15.59
N ALA A 119 16.23 -16.71 -15.92
CA ALA A 119 15.18 -17.17 -14.99
C ALA A 119 14.34 -16.06 -14.34
N PHE A 120 14.35 -14.85 -14.90
CA PHE A 120 13.33 -13.84 -14.65
C PHE A 120 12.12 -14.13 -15.54
N ASP A 121 10.90 -13.91 -15.04
CA ASP A 121 9.73 -13.98 -15.92
C ASP A 121 9.61 -12.72 -16.81
N ASP A 122 8.80 -12.80 -17.88
CA ASP A 122 8.67 -11.71 -18.84
C ASP A 122 8.14 -10.41 -18.21
N GLU A 123 7.26 -10.50 -17.19
CA GLU A 123 6.74 -9.34 -16.48
C GLU A 123 7.82 -8.74 -15.56
N GLU A 124 8.65 -9.58 -14.93
CA GLU A 124 9.76 -9.16 -14.11
C GLU A 124 10.87 -8.49 -14.96
N LEU A 125 11.24 -9.07 -16.09
CA LEU A 125 12.19 -8.47 -17.03
C LEU A 125 11.69 -7.12 -17.55
N ASN A 126 10.42 -7.05 -17.93
CA ASN A 126 9.83 -5.81 -18.40
C ASN A 126 9.85 -4.73 -17.31
N ARG A 127 9.56 -5.09 -16.04
CA ARG A 127 9.69 -4.18 -14.89
C ARG A 127 11.12 -3.71 -14.66
N LEU A 128 12.09 -4.62 -14.73
CA LEU A 128 13.49 -4.31 -14.47
C LEU A 128 14.11 -3.41 -15.55
N LEU A 129 13.83 -3.67 -16.82
CA LEU A 129 14.41 -2.94 -17.95
C LEU A 129 13.71 -1.61 -18.22
N ASN A 130 12.40 -1.63 -18.29
CA ASN A 130 11.63 -0.45 -18.68
C ASN A 130 11.28 0.42 -17.48
N GLY A 131 11.71 0.03 -16.26
CA GLY A 131 11.13 0.46 -15.02
C GLY A 131 9.68 -0.02 -14.96
N ASP A 132 9.03 0.03 -13.83
CA ASP A 132 7.59 0.02 -13.84
C ASP A 132 7.15 1.24 -14.67
N ASN A 133 6.86 1.05 -15.96
CA ASN A 133 6.20 2.07 -16.78
C ASN A 133 4.83 2.45 -16.19
N GLU A 134 4.44 1.77 -15.12
CA GLU A 134 3.30 2.06 -14.25
C GLU A 134 3.69 2.80 -12.96
N ALA A 135 4.98 2.85 -12.58
CA ALA A 135 5.44 3.43 -11.30
C ALA A 135 6.08 4.83 -11.41
N THR A 136 6.12 5.46 -12.58
CA THR A 136 6.54 6.86 -12.65
C THR A 136 5.47 7.74 -12.01
N VAL A 137 5.72 8.11 -10.75
CA VAL A 137 5.02 9.23 -10.13
C VAL A 137 5.43 10.48 -10.90
N THR A 138 4.46 11.13 -11.55
CA THR A 138 4.72 12.41 -12.20
C THR A 138 4.86 13.46 -11.11
N GLU A 139 6.05 14.02 -10.97
CA GLU A 139 6.25 15.16 -10.06
C GLU A 139 5.38 16.33 -10.54
N GLY A 140 4.48 16.77 -9.66
CA GLY A 140 3.70 17.99 -9.90
C GLY A 140 4.56 19.24 -9.80
N MET A 141 4.04 20.40 -10.22
CA MET A 141 4.71 21.69 -10.11
C MET A 141 4.72 22.26 -8.68
N THR A 142 4.01 21.63 -7.75
CA THR A 142 3.83 22.06 -6.36
C THR A 142 4.04 20.89 -5.41
N ASP A 143 4.27 21.18 -4.11
CA ASP A 143 4.31 20.16 -3.06
C ASP A 143 2.97 19.40 -3.06
N PRO A 144 2.96 18.08 -3.28
CA PRO A 144 1.74 17.27 -3.32
C PRO A 144 0.92 17.33 -2.03
N ASP A 145 1.57 17.56 -0.89
CA ASP A 145 0.93 17.69 0.41
C ASP A 145 0.51 19.13 0.75
N ALA A 146 0.73 20.11 -0.14
CA ALA A 146 0.23 21.45 0.02
C ALA A 146 -1.29 21.51 -0.20
N VAL A 147 -2.03 21.89 0.85
CA VAL A 147 -3.49 21.98 0.82
C VAL A 147 -3.92 23.44 0.92
N PRO A 148 -4.76 23.95 0.00
CA PRO A 148 -5.28 25.32 0.05
C PRO A 148 -6.27 25.49 1.21
N GLU A 149 -6.34 26.68 1.80
CA GLU A 149 -7.35 27.01 2.81
C GLU A 149 -8.76 26.89 2.18
N PRO A 150 -9.73 26.29 2.92
CA PRO A 150 -11.13 26.27 2.51
C PRO A 150 -11.67 27.70 2.40
N PRO A 151 -12.58 27.97 1.45
CA PRO A 151 -13.21 29.28 1.33
C PRO A 151 -14.12 29.57 2.52
N ASP A 152 -14.35 30.85 2.83
CA ASP A 152 -15.32 31.28 3.85
C ASP A 152 -16.75 30.91 3.46
N GLU A 153 -17.09 31.02 2.16
CA GLU A 153 -18.35 30.60 1.57
C GLU A 153 -18.07 29.55 0.49
N ALA A 154 -18.76 28.43 0.57
CA ALA A 154 -18.61 27.35 -0.40
C ALA A 154 -19.21 27.72 -1.75
N ILE A 155 -18.49 27.39 -2.82
CA ILE A 155 -18.96 27.49 -4.21
C ILE A 155 -19.55 26.15 -4.65
N SER A 156 -19.03 25.05 -4.11
CA SER A 156 -19.54 23.71 -4.39
C SER A 156 -20.91 23.49 -3.75
N ILE A 157 -21.79 22.76 -4.45
CA ILE A 157 -23.19 22.56 -4.08
C ILE A 157 -23.45 21.07 -3.92
N ARG A 158 -24.15 20.70 -2.85
CA ARG A 158 -24.57 19.30 -2.62
C ARG A 158 -25.40 18.77 -3.79
N GLY A 159 -25.15 17.53 -4.19
CA GLY A 159 -25.76 16.86 -5.32
C GLY A 159 -25.09 17.14 -6.67
N GLN A 160 -24.09 18.04 -6.74
CA GLN A 160 -23.39 18.33 -7.98
C GLN A 160 -22.11 17.50 -8.15
N VAL A 161 -21.86 17.13 -9.42
CA VAL A 161 -20.62 16.50 -9.87
C VAL A 161 -19.75 17.51 -10.59
N TYR A 162 -18.46 17.52 -10.28
CA TYR A 162 -17.43 18.37 -10.87
C TYR A 162 -16.45 17.50 -11.66
N GLN A 163 -16.26 17.83 -12.94
CA GLN A 163 -15.25 17.17 -13.79
C GLN A 163 -13.91 17.86 -13.59
N LEU A 164 -12.87 17.10 -13.22
CA LEU A 164 -11.50 17.56 -12.97
C LEU A 164 -10.55 16.79 -13.88
N GLY A 165 -10.37 17.24 -15.12
CA GLY A 165 -9.65 16.46 -16.14
C GLY A 165 -10.29 15.10 -16.35
N SER A 166 -9.56 14.01 -16.07
CA SER A 166 -10.07 12.64 -16.11
C SER A 166 -10.78 12.20 -14.82
N HIS A 167 -10.73 13.02 -13.77
CA HIS A 167 -11.32 12.69 -12.46
C HIS A 167 -12.73 13.27 -12.30
N ARG A 168 -13.48 12.70 -11.36
CA ARG A 168 -14.82 13.19 -10.99
C ARG A 168 -14.92 13.38 -9.48
N LEU A 169 -15.45 14.50 -9.07
CA LEU A 169 -15.73 14.81 -7.67
C LEU A 169 -17.22 15.10 -7.51
N MET A 170 -17.88 14.47 -6.56
CA MET A 170 -19.26 14.76 -6.19
C MET A 170 -19.35 15.33 -4.77
N CYS A 171 -20.09 16.39 -4.60
CA CYS A 171 -20.53 16.84 -3.29
C CYS A 171 -21.77 16.06 -2.89
N GLY A 172 -21.60 14.93 -2.15
CA GLY A 172 -22.69 13.97 -1.92
C GLY A 172 -22.52 13.13 -0.66
N ASP A 173 -23.49 12.26 -0.41
CA ASP A 173 -23.51 11.35 0.74
C ASP A 173 -23.07 9.94 0.33
N SER A 174 -21.96 9.48 0.90
CA SER A 174 -21.36 8.16 0.65
C SER A 174 -22.24 6.98 1.08
N ALA A 175 -23.20 7.20 1.97
CA ALA A 175 -24.18 6.20 2.34
C ALA A 175 -25.35 6.11 1.34
N ASN A 176 -25.53 7.12 0.47
CA ASN A 176 -26.60 7.15 -0.53
C ASN A 176 -26.19 6.45 -1.84
N PRO A 177 -26.80 5.31 -2.20
CA PRO A 177 -26.50 4.62 -3.46
C PRO A 177 -26.73 5.47 -4.72
N ALA A 178 -27.74 6.35 -4.71
CA ALA A 178 -28.06 7.18 -5.86
C ALA A 178 -26.97 8.24 -6.13
N ASP A 179 -26.37 8.83 -5.09
CA ASP A 179 -25.26 9.77 -5.24
C ASP A 179 -24.05 9.06 -5.85
N LEU A 180 -23.76 7.82 -5.40
CA LEU A 180 -22.69 7.02 -5.96
C LEU A 180 -22.92 6.67 -7.43
N ASP A 181 -24.14 6.33 -7.82
CA ASP A 181 -24.48 6.05 -9.23
C ASP A 181 -24.29 7.28 -10.12
N ILE A 182 -24.66 8.48 -9.62
CA ILE A 182 -24.42 9.75 -10.32
C ILE A 182 -22.91 10.04 -10.42
N LEU A 183 -22.13 9.83 -9.36
CA LEU A 183 -20.69 10.01 -9.39
C LEU A 183 -20.04 9.12 -10.44
N LEU A 184 -20.38 7.84 -10.45
CA LEU A 184 -19.74 6.84 -11.30
C LEU A 184 -20.19 6.89 -12.76
N ASP A 185 -21.45 7.25 -13.03
CA ASP A 185 -22.00 7.30 -14.38
C ASP A 185 -21.78 5.98 -15.17
N GLY A 186 -21.99 4.86 -14.48
CA GLY A 186 -21.80 3.52 -15.03
C GLY A 186 -20.36 3.05 -15.18
N GLN A 187 -19.36 3.81 -14.75
CA GLN A 187 -17.96 3.40 -14.83
C GLN A 187 -17.61 2.35 -13.76
N PRO A 188 -16.83 1.31 -14.12
CA PRO A 188 -16.40 0.28 -13.19
C PRO A 188 -15.33 0.83 -12.24
N ILE A 189 -15.29 0.34 -11.01
CA ILE A 189 -14.27 0.66 -10.01
C ILE A 189 -13.28 -0.49 -9.86
N HIS A 190 -11.99 -0.17 -9.97
CA HIS A 190 -10.87 -1.10 -9.96
C HIS A 190 -10.12 -1.10 -8.62
N LEU A 191 -10.24 -0.07 -7.83
CA LEU A 191 -9.65 0.04 -6.50
C LEU A 191 -10.47 0.99 -5.64
N VAL A 192 -10.57 0.69 -4.35
CA VAL A 192 -11.08 1.62 -3.35
C VAL A 192 -9.93 2.01 -2.42
N ASN A 193 -9.67 3.31 -2.27
CA ASN A 193 -8.77 3.85 -1.23
C ASN A 193 -9.54 4.97 -0.51
N THR A 194 -9.90 4.75 0.75
CA THR A 194 -10.89 5.63 1.40
C THR A 194 -10.69 5.70 2.91
N ASP A 195 -11.02 6.85 3.50
CA ASP A 195 -10.78 7.20 4.91
C ASP A 195 -12.09 7.66 5.58
N PRO A 196 -12.99 6.72 5.93
CA PRO A 196 -14.27 7.08 6.57
C PRO A 196 -14.08 7.68 7.97
N PRO A 197 -15.04 8.46 8.49
CA PRO A 197 -15.06 8.86 9.90
C PRO A 197 -14.98 7.65 10.83
N TYR A 198 -14.17 7.74 11.90
CA TYR A 198 -13.92 6.60 12.81
C TYR A 198 -14.89 6.53 13.99
N ASN A 199 -15.77 7.50 14.15
CA ASN A 199 -16.65 7.71 15.29
C ASN A 199 -15.89 7.82 16.65
N VAL A 200 -14.68 8.39 16.61
CA VAL A 200 -13.83 8.57 17.79
C VAL A 200 -14.03 9.92 18.47
N LYS A 201 -14.99 10.70 18.00
CA LYS A 201 -15.43 11.99 18.57
C LYS A 201 -14.28 12.99 18.65
N VAL A 202 -13.63 13.23 17.51
CA VAL A 202 -12.52 14.20 17.41
C VAL A 202 -13.07 15.61 17.58
N GLU A 203 -12.82 16.22 18.74
CA GLU A 203 -13.22 17.58 19.01
C GLU A 203 -12.20 18.59 18.51
N PRO A 204 -12.63 19.65 17.81
CA PRO A 204 -11.73 20.73 17.41
C PRO A 204 -11.19 21.46 18.65
N ARG A 205 -9.90 21.81 18.62
CA ARG A 205 -9.22 22.46 19.78
C ARG A 205 -8.95 23.94 19.55
N SER A 206 -9.50 24.53 18.51
CA SER A 206 -9.30 25.95 18.27
C SER A 206 -10.04 26.82 19.29
N ASN A 207 -9.50 27.99 19.59
CA ASN A 207 -10.15 28.93 20.49
C ASN A 207 -11.53 29.37 19.97
N ASN A 208 -11.71 29.43 18.65
CA ASN A 208 -12.98 29.75 18.02
C ASN A 208 -14.04 28.65 18.20
N ALA A 209 -13.64 27.37 18.05
CA ALA A 209 -14.51 26.23 18.30
C ALA A 209 -14.95 26.14 19.77
N ILE A 210 -14.01 26.39 20.70
CA ILE A 210 -14.29 26.45 22.14
C ILE A 210 -15.27 27.57 22.44
N ALA A 211 -15.04 28.77 21.89
CA ALA A 211 -15.93 29.92 22.08
C ALA A 211 -17.33 29.70 21.47
N ALA A 212 -17.45 28.88 20.45
CA ALA A 212 -18.70 28.50 19.82
C ALA A 212 -19.42 27.33 20.53
N GLY A 213 -18.83 26.75 21.57
CA GLY A 213 -19.39 25.57 22.25
C GLY A 213 -19.30 24.26 21.47
N LEU A 214 -18.44 24.20 20.47
CA LEU A 214 -18.21 23.01 19.61
C LEU A 214 -17.12 22.08 20.15
N SER A 215 -16.64 22.35 21.37
CA SER A 215 -15.58 21.57 22.01
C SER A 215 -15.80 21.53 23.53
N SER A 216 -15.54 20.36 24.13
CA SER A 216 -15.58 20.18 25.59
C SER A 216 -14.31 20.69 26.28
N PHE A 217 -13.32 21.19 25.54
CA PHE A 217 -12.13 21.78 26.15
C PHE A 217 -12.46 23.08 26.86
N PRO A 218 -11.93 23.29 28.07
CA PRO A 218 -12.24 24.51 28.85
C PRO A 218 -11.73 25.76 28.16
N ALA A 219 -12.58 26.78 28.03
CA ALA A 219 -12.27 28.08 27.47
C ALA A 219 -11.10 28.82 28.15
N ASN A 220 -10.72 28.39 29.36
CA ASN A 220 -9.80 29.09 30.28
C ASN A 220 -8.47 28.36 30.54
N GLY A 221 -8.05 27.46 29.71
CA GLY A 221 -6.65 27.06 29.70
C GLY A 221 -5.82 28.29 29.33
N GLY A 222 -5.10 28.90 30.28
CA GLY A 222 -4.30 30.09 30.00
C GLY A 222 -3.46 29.94 28.75
N MET A 223 -3.29 31.00 27.93
CA MET A 223 -2.54 31.00 26.72
C MET A 223 -1.17 30.34 26.94
N THR A 224 -0.85 29.32 26.20
CA THR A 224 0.51 28.76 26.18
C THR A 224 1.52 29.83 25.75
N HIS A 225 2.79 29.65 26.07
CA HIS A 225 3.85 30.58 25.67
C HIS A 225 3.83 30.85 24.14
N HIS A 226 3.60 29.80 23.33
CA HIS A 226 3.47 29.94 21.88
C HIS A 226 2.24 30.74 21.45
N GLN A 227 1.10 30.57 22.11
CA GLN A 227 -0.11 31.34 21.84
C GLN A 227 0.06 32.82 22.18
N LYS A 228 0.80 33.13 23.27
CA LYS A 228 1.15 34.52 23.60
C LYS A 228 2.03 35.18 22.55
N MET A 229 3.05 34.46 22.06
CA MET A 229 3.92 34.95 20.98
C MET A 229 3.18 35.14 19.64
N ASP A 230 2.21 34.29 19.36
CA ASP A 230 1.41 34.38 18.12
C ASP A 230 0.43 35.57 18.17
N VAL A 231 -0.14 35.87 19.34
CA VAL A 231 -0.98 37.05 19.57
C VAL A 231 -0.15 38.34 19.53
N GLU A 232 1.08 38.32 20.04
CA GLU A 232 1.98 39.48 19.94
C GLU A 232 2.36 39.81 18.47
N ARG A 233 2.55 38.79 17.64
CA ARG A 233 2.82 38.93 16.19
C ARG A 233 1.58 39.26 15.37
N HIS A 234 0.42 38.80 15.81
CA HIS A 234 -0.87 38.88 15.13
C HIS A 234 -1.98 39.34 16.10
N PRO A 235 -2.00 40.63 16.48
CA PRO A 235 -2.99 41.17 17.44
C PRO A 235 -4.43 40.95 17.03
N GLU A 236 -4.71 40.80 15.71
CA GLU A 236 -6.03 40.49 15.16
C GLU A 236 -6.54 39.10 15.57
N LYS A 237 -5.67 38.20 16.01
CA LYS A 237 -5.99 36.85 16.49
C LYS A 237 -6.32 36.83 17.99
N ALA A 238 -6.21 37.95 18.71
CA ALA A 238 -6.31 38.01 20.17
C ALA A 238 -7.69 37.65 20.72
N HIS A 239 -8.74 37.75 19.91
CA HIS A 239 -10.12 37.53 20.33
C HIS A 239 -10.73 36.33 19.65
N ALA A 240 -10.92 35.24 20.40
CA ALA A 240 -11.74 34.11 19.96
C ALA A 240 -13.18 34.56 19.67
N THR A 241 -13.75 34.17 18.55
CA THR A 241 -15.10 34.52 18.16
C THR A 241 -15.80 33.36 17.47
N HIS A 242 -17.06 33.11 17.83
CA HIS A 242 -17.94 32.16 17.17
C HIS A 242 -18.34 32.60 15.74
N LYS A 243 -18.11 33.86 15.36
CA LYS A 243 -18.44 34.42 14.02
C LYS A 243 -17.39 34.09 12.96
N LYS A 244 -16.22 33.57 13.34
CA LYS A 244 -15.11 33.24 12.44
C LYS A 244 -14.77 31.75 12.46
N LEU A 245 -15.79 30.87 12.52
CA LEU A 245 -15.58 29.43 12.44
C LEU A 245 -15.13 29.03 11.04
N ARG A 246 -13.94 28.44 10.96
CA ARG A 246 -13.43 27.82 9.76
C ARG A 246 -13.90 26.36 9.67
N PRO A 247 -13.89 25.71 8.50
CA PRO A 247 -14.23 24.28 8.39
C PRO A 247 -13.51 23.39 9.40
N LYS A 248 -12.21 23.60 9.64
CA LYS A 248 -11.41 22.84 10.63
C LYS A 248 -11.81 23.11 12.09
N ASP A 249 -12.61 24.14 12.36
CA ASP A 249 -13.10 24.46 13.69
C ASP A 249 -14.44 23.76 13.99
N ARG A 250 -14.98 22.99 13.05
CA ARG A 250 -16.21 22.20 13.18
C ARG A 250 -15.89 20.73 13.43
N PRO A 251 -16.76 19.99 14.16
CA PRO A 251 -16.69 18.54 14.20
C PRO A 251 -16.85 17.95 12.81
N LEU A 252 -16.21 16.81 12.56
CA LEU A 252 -16.44 16.06 11.32
C LEU A 252 -17.87 15.53 11.28
N GLU A 253 -18.54 15.63 10.12
CA GLU A 253 -19.84 14.97 9.93
C GLU A 253 -19.67 13.45 10.15
N ASN A 254 -20.66 12.83 10.80
CA ASN A 254 -20.70 11.40 11.11
C ASN A 254 -19.62 10.88 12.09
N ASP A 255 -18.88 11.76 12.81
CA ASP A 255 -17.90 11.34 13.84
C ASP A 255 -18.45 11.41 15.29
N PHE A 256 -19.72 11.83 15.45
CA PHE A 256 -20.39 12.03 16.76
C PHE A 256 -21.77 11.36 16.79
N VAL A 257 -21.86 10.14 16.28
CA VAL A 257 -23.12 9.40 16.23
C VAL A 257 -23.17 8.29 17.27
N SER A 258 -24.36 7.73 17.54
CA SER A 258 -24.49 6.54 18.38
C SER A 258 -23.91 5.31 17.66
N ASP A 259 -23.61 4.26 18.44
CA ASP A 259 -23.05 3.03 17.87
C ASP A 259 -24.01 2.41 16.85
N GLU A 260 -25.34 2.44 17.11
CA GLU A 260 -26.35 1.92 16.17
C GLU A 260 -26.45 2.76 14.90
N GLN A 261 -26.25 4.07 15.00
CA GLN A 261 -26.20 4.94 13.84
C GLN A 261 -24.91 4.71 13.05
N PHE A 262 -23.79 4.51 13.74
CA PHE A 262 -22.51 4.21 13.11
C PHE A 262 -22.55 2.87 12.37
N ASP A 263 -23.16 1.84 12.96
CA ASP A 263 -23.36 0.56 12.30
C ASP A 263 -24.17 0.68 11.00
N LYS A 264 -25.20 1.54 10.98
CA LYS A 264 -25.97 1.83 9.75
C LYS A 264 -25.12 2.53 8.69
N LEU A 265 -24.24 3.45 9.11
CA LEU A 265 -23.31 4.12 8.19
C LEU A 265 -22.30 3.13 7.61
N LEU A 266 -21.70 2.28 8.44
CA LEU A 266 -20.79 1.23 7.99
C LEU A 266 -21.47 0.29 6.99
N ASP A 267 -22.72 -0.10 7.28
CA ASP A 267 -23.51 -0.95 6.39
C ASP A 267 -23.75 -0.28 5.03
N GLY A 268 -24.09 1.00 5.03
CA GLY A 268 -24.29 1.79 3.81
C GLY A 268 -22.99 1.97 3.02
N TRP A 269 -21.93 2.40 3.66
CA TRP A 269 -20.64 2.65 3.03
C TRP A 269 -20.02 1.39 2.43
N PHE A 270 -19.92 0.30 3.22
CA PHE A 270 -19.32 -0.94 2.75
C PHE A 270 -20.22 -1.68 1.77
N GLY A 271 -21.55 -1.56 1.91
CA GLY A 271 -22.50 -2.03 0.91
C GLY A 271 -22.32 -1.32 -0.44
N ASN A 272 -22.15 -0.01 -0.43
CA ASN A 272 -21.87 0.78 -1.64
C ASN A 272 -20.52 0.41 -2.26
N ILE A 273 -19.46 0.25 -1.47
CA ILE A 273 -18.16 -0.25 -1.96
C ILE A 273 -18.32 -1.62 -2.63
N ALA A 274 -18.96 -2.56 -1.95
CA ALA A 274 -19.15 -3.91 -2.46
C ALA A 274 -19.98 -3.95 -3.76
N ARG A 275 -20.94 -3.04 -3.90
CA ARG A 275 -21.79 -2.96 -5.08
C ARG A 275 -21.01 -2.56 -6.33
N VAL A 276 -20.04 -1.64 -6.22
CA VAL A 276 -19.37 -1.02 -7.37
C VAL A 276 -17.97 -1.55 -7.63
N LEU A 277 -17.26 -2.06 -6.62
CA LEU A 277 -15.93 -2.64 -6.77
C LEU A 277 -16.01 -3.93 -7.58
N LEU A 278 -15.15 -4.09 -8.57
CA LEU A 278 -15.07 -5.31 -9.38
C LEU A 278 -14.57 -6.51 -8.56
N PRO A 279 -15.04 -7.74 -8.83
CA PRO A 279 -14.53 -8.95 -8.16
C PRO A 279 -13.01 -9.11 -8.33
N GLY A 280 -12.32 -9.53 -7.27
CA GLY A 280 -10.86 -9.67 -7.22
C GLY A 280 -10.08 -8.37 -7.06
N HIS A 281 -10.74 -7.22 -7.13
CA HIS A 281 -10.12 -5.90 -7.00
C HIS A 281 -10.03 -5.47 -5.53
N GLY A 282 -8.96 -4.71 -5.23
CA GLY A 282 -8.56 -4.39 -3.87
C GLY A 282 -9.33 -3.23 -3.24
N PHE A 283 -9.32 -3.20 -1.93
CA PHE A 283 -9.71 -2.04 -1.15
C PHE A 283 -8.69 -1.73 -0.04
N TYR A 284 -8.51 -0.45 0.24
CA TYR A 284 -7.76 0.12 1.35
C TYR A 284 -8.71 1.03 2.11
N ILE A 285 -9.20 0.56 3.25
CA ILE A 285 -10.14 1.31 4.10
C ILE A 285 -9.41 1.68 5.38
N TRP A 286 -9.12 2.96 5.53
CA TRP A 286 -8.45 3.47 6.72
C TRP A 286 -9.35 3.40 7.94
N GLY A 287 -8.76 3.17 9.10
CA GLY A 287 -9.45 3.08 10.38
C GLY A 287 -8.48 3.20 11.54
N GLY A 288 -9.03 3.48 12.70
CA GLY A 288 -8.26 3.47 13.93
C GLY A 288 -8.33 2.13 14.65
N TYR A 289 -7.56 2.00 15.74
CA TYR A 289 -7.67 0.87 16.66
C TYR A 289 -9.12 0.64 17.14
N ALA A 290 -9.91 1.72 17.30
CA ALA A 290 -11.31 1.65 17.69
C ALA A 290 -12.18 0.85 16.67
N ASN A 291 -11.74 0.76 15.41
CA ASN A 291 -12.51 0.13 14.34
C ASN A 291 -12.18 -1.36 14.14
N CYS A 292 -11.24 -1.91 14.91
CA CYS A 292 -10.87 -3.33 14.81
C CYS A 292 -12.04 -4.29 15.09
N GLY A 293 -12.99 -3.88 15.92
CA GLY A 293 -14.14 -4.69 16.30
C GLY A 293 -15.36 -4.52 15.40
N ASN A 294 -15.55 -3.34 14.78
CA ASN A 294 -16.76 -3.01 14.03
C ASN A 294 -16.61 -3.14 12.50
N TYR A 295 -15.45 -2.82 11.90
CA TYR A 295 -15.27 -2.94 10.46
C TYR A 295 -15.34 -4.39 9.94
N PRO A 296 -14.61 -5.38 10.52
CA PRO A 296 -14.58 -6.73 9.98
C PRO A 296 -15.94 -7.43 9.83
N PRO A 297 -16.92 -7.29 10.76
CA PRO A 297 -18.25 -7.84 10.57
C PRO A 297 -18.98 -7.32 9.32
N PHE A 298 -18.90 -5.99 9.06
CA PHE A 298 -19.54 -5.37 7.90
C PHE A 298 -18.80 -5.67 6.61
N LEU A 299 -17.47 -5.74 6.62
CA LEU A 299 -16.69 -6.22 5.47
C LEU A 299 -17.14 -7.63 5.07
N LYS A 300 -17.21 -8.55 6.04
CA LYS A 300 -17.66 -9.92 5.81
C LYS A 300 -19.11 -9.99 5.32
N LYS A 301 -20.01 -9.18 5.88
CA LYS A 301 -21.43 -9.10 5.48
C LYS A 301 -21.57 -8.78 3.99
N HIS A 302 -20.71 -7.92 3.47
CA HIS A 302 -20.73 -7.43 2.10
C HIS A 302 -19.75 -8.16 1.16
N GLU A 303 -19.26 -9.36 1.55
CA GLU A 303 -18.35 -10.18 0.74
C GLU A 303 -17.03 -9.45 0.36
N LEU A 304 -16.64 -8.47 1.16
CA LEU A 304 -15.34 -7.84 1.12
C LEU A 304 -14.37 -8.64 1.99
N TYR A 305 -13.49 -9.42 1.35
CA TYR A 305 -12.53 -10.27 2.05
C TYR A 305 -11.45 -9.41 2.69
N PHE A 306 -11.46 -9.32 4.01
CA PHE A 306 -10.40 -8.67 4.79
C PHE A 306 -9.21 -9.62 4.90
N SER A 307 -8.09 -9.27 4.28
CA SER A 307 -6.88 -10.09 4.23
C SER A 307 -5.95 -9.79 5.40
N GLN A 308 -5.59 -8.54 5.56
CA GLN A 308 -4.63 -8.10 6.59
C GLN A 308 -4.75 -6.60 6.86
N ALA A 309 -4.22 -6.16 8.00
CA ALA A 309 -4.04 -4.76 8.28
C ALA A 309 -2.70 -4.27 7.73
N ILE A 310 -2.71 -3.12 7.06
CA ILE A 310 -1.51 -2.35 6.77
C ILE A 310 -1.35 -1.33 7.89
N ILE A 311 -0.14 -1.18 8.41
CA ILE A 311 0.19 -0.30 9.51
C ILE A 311 0.95 0.90 8.97
N TRP A 312 0.34 2.07 9.01
CA TRP A 312 1.05 3.32 8.75
C TRP A 312 1.79 3.76 10.00
N ASN A 313 3.12 3.64 10.00
CA ASN A 313 3.98 4.25 11.02
C ASN A 313 4.18 5.74 10.68
N LYS A 314 3.66 6.62 11.55
CA LYS A 314 3.71 8.08 11.38
C LYS A 314 5.08 8.69 11.61
N MET A 315 6.08 7.89 11.98
CA MET A 315 7.45 8.27 12.31
C MET A 315 7.57 9.23 13.53
N HIS A 316 6.46 9.74 14.03
CA HIS A 316 6.40 10.60 15.22
C HIS A 316 5.22 10.22 16.10
N PRO A 317 5.42 10.09 17.41
CA PRO A 317 4.32 9.81 18.33
C PRO A 317 3.38 11.00 18.44
N VAL A 318 2.07 10.69 18.54
CA VAL A 318 1.02 11.67 18.79
C VAL A 318 0.68 11.63 20.28
N LEU A 319 0.70 12.78 20.93
CA LEU A 319 0.34 12.89 22.34
C LEU A 319 -1.12 12.44 22.54
N THR A 320 -1.31 11.45 23.39
CA THR A 320 -2.62 10.90 23.76
C THR A 320 -2.83 11.00 25.26
N ARG A 321 -4.07 10.81 25.74
CA ARG A 321 -4.37 10.67 27.18
C ARG A 321 -4.28 9.20 27.65
N LYS A 322 -3.69 8.32 26.84
CA LYS A 322 -3.48 6.90 27.15
C LYS A 322 -2.05 6.70 27.68
N ASP A 323 -1.79 5.57 28.28
CA ASP A 323 -0.47 5.20 28.82
C ASP A 323 0.62 5.18 27.71
N PHE A 324 0.24 4.82 26.48
CA PHE A 324 1.15 4.79 25.34
C PHE A 324 0.77 5.86 24.31
N MET A 325 1.77 6.54 23.77
CA MET A 325 1.58 7.49 22.67
C MET A 325 1.31 6.73 21.36
N GLY A 326 0.29 7.15 20.62
CA GLY A 326 -0.05 6.57 19.33
C GLY A 326 0.94 7.02 18.26
N ALA A 327 1.57 6.06 17.57
CA ALA A 327 2.52 6.34 16.49
C ALA A 327 2.07 5.76 15.15
N HIS A 328 0.91 5.11 15.08
CA HIS A 328 0.44 4.44 13.88
C HIS A 328 -1.07 4.60 13.65
N GLU A 329 -1.49 4.30 12.45
CA GLU A 329 -2.88 4.05 12.05
C GLU A 329 -2.97 2.73 11.30
N TRP A 330 -4.18 2.16 11.25
CA TRP A 330 -4.48 0.94 10.53
C TRP A 330 -5.16 1.25 9.21
N CYS A 331 -4.84 0.44 8.19
CA CYS A 331 -5.62 0.34 6.97
C CYS A 331 -6.09 -1.10 6.79
N PHE A 332 -7.39 -1.30 6.66
CA PHE A 332 -7.98 -2.60 6.39
C PHE A 332 -7.83 -2.89 4.90
N TYR A 333 -6.95 -3.82 4.57
CA TYR A 333 -6.65 -4.22 3.20
C TYR A 333 -7.29 -5.56 2.86
N GLY A 334 -7.84 -5.64 1.68
CA GLY A 334 -8.44 -6.86 1.15
C GLY A 334 -8.98 -6.65 -0.26
N TRP A 335 -9.88 -7.52 -0.69
CA TRP A 335 -10.48 -7.46 -2.02
C TRP A 335 -11.90 -7.97 -2.03
N LYS A 336 -12.67 -7.62 -3.06
CA LYS A 336 -14.00 -8.17 -3.26
C LYS A 336 -13.90 -9.62 -3.70
N SER A 337 -14.67 -10.51 -3.03
CA SER A 337 -14.76 -11.92 -3.39
C SER A 337 -15.30 -12.13 -4.81
N GLY A 338 -15.06 -13.31 -5.40
CA GLY A 338 -15.66 -13.73 -6.67
C GLY A 338 -14.71 -13.80 -7.87
N ALA A 339 -13.47 -13.35 -7.75
CA ALA A 339 -12.42 -13.53 -8.77
C ALA A 339 -11.03 -13.65 -8.13
N ALA A 340 -10.03 -13.98 -8.95
CA ALA A 340 -8.63 -14.00 -8.52
C ALA A 340 -8.20 -12.60 -8.04
N HIS A 341 -7.45 -12.57 -6.95
CA HIS A 341 -6.90 -11.35 -6.37
C HIS A 341 -5.88 -10.70 -7.30
N ARG A 342 -5.93 -9.37 -7.39
CA ARG A 342 -5.01 -8.56 -8.19
C ARG A 342 -4.09 -7.75 -7.28
N PHE A 343 -2.79 -8.01 -7.41
CA PHE A 343 -1.75 -7.28 -6.70
C PHE A 343 -0.55 -7.08 -7.63
N PHE A 344 -0.06 -5.85 -7.71
CA PHE A 344 1.03 -5.44 -8.62
C PHE A 344 2.24 -4.91 -7.85
N GLY A 345 2.20 -4.94 -6.53
CA GLY A 345 3.31 -4.54 -5.69
C GLY A 345 4.46 -5.55 -5.74
N PRO A 346 5.66 -5.16 -5.27
CA PRO A 346 6.82 -6.04 -5.27
C PRO A 346 6.61 -7.26 -4.35
N ASN A 347 7.29 -8.36 -4.66
CA ASN A 347 7.15 -9.62 -3.90
C ASN A 347 7.58 -9.52 -2.43
N ASN A 348 8.36 -8.50 -2.07
CA ASN A 348 8.79 -8.18 -0.71
C ASN A 348 8.02 -7.02 -0.07
N ALA A 349 6.87 -6.62 -0.63
CA ALA A 349 6.04 -5.57 -0.08
C ALA A 349 5.71 -5.84 1.40
N ARG A 350 5.96 -4.85 2.24
CA ARG A 350 5.72 -4.95 3.69
C ARG A 350 4.40 -4.27 4.05
N TYR A 351 3.71 -4.83 5.02
CA TYR A 351 2.48 -4.23 5.56
C TYR A 351 2.75 -3.05 6.52
N LEU A 352 4.01 -2.79 6.89
CA LEU A 352 4.44 -1.63 7.66
C LEU A 352 4.90 -0.53 6.70
N TRP A 353 4.13 0.54 6.60
CA TRP A 353 4.42 1.71 5.77
C TRP A 353 4.99 2.84 6.61
N GLU A 354 6.20 3.26 6.31
CA GLU A 354 6.93 4.30 7.03
C GLU A 354 6.86 5.62 6.26
N VAL A 355 5.73 6.30 6.40
CA VAL A 355 5.46 7.57 5.73
C VAL A 355 5.36 8.67 6.78
N LYS A 356 6.11 9.75 6.58
CA LYS A 356 6.12 10.88 7.52
C LYS A 356 4.77 11.60 7.49
N LYS A 357 4.18 11.79 8.67
CA LYS A 357 2.94 12.55 8.81
C LYS A 357 3.12 14.00 8.36
N VAL A 358 2.12 14.57 7.67
CA VAL A 358 2.04 16.02 7.37
C VAL A 358 2.17 16.82 8.66
N ASN A 359 2.90 17.94 8.60
CA ASN A 359 3.12 18.77 9.78
C ASN A 359 1.78 19.30 10.32
N PRO A 360 1.44 19.06 11.61
CA PRO A 360 0.17 19.52 12.18
C PRO A 360 -0.09 21.02 12.07
N GLN A 361 0.98 21.84 11.93
CA GLN A 361 0.84 23.30 11.78
C GLN A 361 0.39 23.69 10.36
N SER A 362 0.72 22.88 9.34
CA SER A 362 0.30 23.11 7.95
C SER A 362 -1.00 22.38 7.59
N MET A 363 -1.52 21.48 8.46
CA MET A 363 -2.76 20.74 8.19
C MET A 363 -3.98 21.68 8.13
N ILE A 364 -4.74 21.54 7.07
CA ILE A 364 -5.99 22.27 6.80
C ILE A 364 -7.20 21.43 7.22
N HIS A 365 -7.16 20.13 6.95
CA HIS A 365 -8.15 19.15 7.41
C HIS A 365 -7.70 18.48 8.70
N LEU A 366 -8.62 18.14 9.62
CA LEU A 366 -8.29 17.56 10.92
C LEU A 366 -7.59 16.20 10.84
N THR A 367 -7.86 15.42 9.80
CA THR A 367 -7.40 14.05 9.59
C THR A 367 -6.65 13.86 8.27
N GLU A 368 -5.86 14.86 7.87
CA GLU A 368 -5.14 14.85 6.59
C GLU A 368 -4.09 13.74 6.53
N LYS A 369 -4.11 12.97 5.42
CA LYS A 369 -3.16 11.90 5.14
C LYS A 369 -2.17 12.33 4.05
N PRO A 370 -0.88 11.95 4.15
CA PRO A 370 0.09 12.16 3.08
C PRO A 370 -0.34 11.51 1.77
N VAL A 371 -0.09 12.18 0.65
CA VAL A 371 -0.40 11.67 -0.70
C VAL A 371 0.35 10.38 -0.98
N GLU A 372 1.55 10.22 -0.44
CA GLU A 372 2.38 9.02 -0.58
C GLU A 372 1.63 7.73 -0.17
N LEU A 373 0.77 7.78 0.86
CA LEU A 373 -0.03 6.62 1.26
C LEU A 373 -1.04 6.22 0.18
N ALA A 374 -1.66 7.19 -0.49
CA ALA A 374 -2.56 6.93 -1.61
C ALA A 374 -1.79 6.38 -2.83
N VAL A 375 -0.62 6.95 -3.12
CA VAL A 375 0.26 6.49 -4.21
C VAL A 375 0.64 5.02 -4.02
N LEU A 376 1.09 4.62 -2.83
CA LEU A 376 1.43 3.23 -2.51
C LEU A 376 0.24 2.28 -2.73
N ALA A 377 -0.94 2.62 -2.19
CA ALA A 377 -2.14 1.82 -2.36
C ALA A 377 -2.52 1.67 -3.85
N ILE A 378 -2.49 2.77 -4.60
CA ILE A 378 -2.86 2.84 -6.01
C ILE A 378 -1.89 2.02 -6.87
N GLN A 379 -0.58 2.18 -6.67
CA GLN A 379 0.44 1.44 -7.42
C GLN A 379 0.39 -0.05 -7.15
N TYR A 380 0.15 -0.47 -5.90
CA TYR A 380 0.14 -1.88 -5.55
C TYR A 380 -1.11 -2.64 -6.01
N SER A 381 -2.23 -1.95 -6.28
CA SER A 381 -3.49 -2.64 -6.54
C SER A 381 -4.28 -2.12 -7.74
N SER A 382 -3.67 -1.28 -8.60
CA SER A 382 -4.30 -0.81 -9.84
C SER A 382 -3.30 -0.57 -10.95
N LYS A 383 -3.79 -0.53 -12.20
CA LYS A 383 -3.03 -0.21 -13.41
C LYS A 383 -3.33 1.21 -13.89
N LYS A 384 -2.43 1.80 -14.71
CA LYS A 384 -2.66 3.09 -15.38
C LYS A 384 -3.99 3.12 -16.13
N GLY A 385 -4.71 4.24 -16.03
CA GLY A 385 -6.03 4.41 -16.63
C GLY A 385 -7.18 3.73 -15.88
N GLU A 386 -6.92 2.93 -14.83
CA GLU A 386 -7.97 2.33 -13.99
C GLU A 386 -8.62 3.35 -13.05
N ASN A 387 -9.86 3.08 -12.64
CA ASN A 387 -10.70 3.96 -11.85
C ASN A 387 -10.56 3.66 -10.37
N ILE A 388 -10.26 4.67 -9.58
CA ILE A 388 -10.04 4.60 -8.13
C ILE A 388 -11.18 5.34 -7.44
N LEU A 389 -11.85 4.71 -6.49
CA LEU A 389 -12.92 5.31 -5.71
C LEU A 389 -12.43 5.73 -4.33
N ASP A 390 -12.75 6.96 -3.96
CA ASP A 390 -12.64 7.45 -2.58
C ASP A 390 -13.98 8.07 -2.16
N LEU A 391 -14.64 7.44 -1.20
CA LEU A 391 -15.94 7.88 -0.68
C LEU A 391 -15.85 9.05 0.31
N PHE A 392 -14.64 9.41 0.75
CA PHE A 392 -14.41 10.45 1.76
C PHE A 392 -13.20 11.30 1.34
N GLY A 393 -13.41 12.14 0.32
CA GLY A 393 -12.36 12.88 -0.36
C GLY A 393 -11.49 13.77 0.54
N GLY A 394 -12.08 14.33 1.61
CA GLY A 394 -11.39 15.17 2.58
C GLY A 394 -10.63 16.32 1.92
N SER A 395 -9.30 16.33 2.06
CA SER A 395 -8.43 17.31 1.40
C SER A 395 -7.98 16.89 -0.02
N GLY A 396 -8.35 15.68 -0.51
CA GLY A 396 -8.08 15.22 -1.88
C GLY A 396 -6.76 14.45 -2.06
N SER A 397 -6.20 13.84 -1.02
CA SER A 397 -4.95 13.08 -1.15
C SER A 397 -5.04 11.93 -2.15
N THR A 398 -6.18 11.21 -2.21
CA THR A 398 -6.41 10.16 -3.20
C THR A 398 -6.45 10.72 -4.63
N LEU A 399 -7.04 11.91 -4.84
CA LEU A 399 -7.05 12.57 -6.15
C LEU A 399 -5.63 12.87 -6.63
N MET A 400 -4.80 13.46 -5.75
CA MET A 400 -3.41 13.76 -6.06
C MET A 400 -2.62 12.48 -6.38
N GLY A 401 -2.84 11.41 -5.63
CA GLY A 401 -2.26 10.11 -5.93
C GLY A 401 -2.69 9.56 -7.30
N CYS A 402 -3.96 9.74 -7.70
CA CYS A 402 -4.45 9.36 -9.03
C CYS A 402 -3.79 10.18 -10.13
N GLU A 403 -3.70 11.50 -9.97
CA GLU A 403 -3.05 12.40 -10.93
C GLU A 403 -1.58 12.02 -11.13
N GLN A 404 -0.82 11.86 -10.04
CA GLN A 404 0.59 11.50 -10.08
C GLN A 404 0.87 10.14 -10.73
N THR A 405 -0.07 9.21 -10.63
CA THR A 405 0.10 7.82 -11.09
C THR A 405 -0.64 7.51 -12.39
N GLY A 406 -1.34 8.48 -12.98
CA GLY A 406 -2.09 8.32 -14.23
C GLY A 406 -3.32 7.42 -14.09
N ARG A 407 -4.01 7.46 -12.96
CA ARG A 407 -5.29 6.79 -12.70
C ARG A 407 -6.43 7.81 -12.68
N ASN A 408 -7.67 7.34 -12.81
CA ASN A 408 -8.85 8.21 -12.78
C ASN A 408 -9.47 8.17 -11.38
N GLY A 409 -9.51 9.30 -10.68
CA GLY A 409 -10.11 9.42 -9.35
C GLY A 409 -11.62 9.70 -9.44
N TYR A 410 -12.42 8.95 -8.69
CA TYR A 410 -13.83 9.17 -8.44
C TYR A 410 -13.99 9.44 -6.95
N LEU A 411 -14.21 10.72 -6.59
CA LEU A 411 -14.24 11.15 -5.20
C LEU A 411 -15.62 11.62 -4.80
N MET A 412 -16.02 11.30 -3.58
CA MET A 412 -17.17 11.86 -2.91
C MET A 412 -16.75 12.61 -1.66
N GLU A 413 -17.32 13.77 -1.43
CA GLU A 413 -17.09 14.57 -0.23
C GLU A 413 -18.41 15.22 0.18
N ILE A 414 -18.76 15.10 1.45
CA ILE A 414 -20.07 15.58 1.95
C ILE A 414 -20.06 17.08 2.22
N ASP A 415 -18.91 17.64 2.60
CA ASP A 415 -18.78 19.05 2.99
C ASP A 415 -18.39 19.93 1.79
N PRO A 416 -19.27 20.85 1.35
CA PRO A 416 -19.03 21.72 0.20
C PRO A 416 -17.70 22.52 0.26
N PRO A 417 -17.28 23.12 1.38
CA PRO A 417 -15.98 23.78 1.50
C PRO A 417 -14.79 22.88 1.17
N TYR A 418 -14.84 21.58 1.56
CA TYR A 418 -13.78 20.64 1.24
C TYR A 418 -13.85 20.19 -0.24
N CYS A 419 -15.01 20.12 -0.84
CA CYS A 419 -15.10 19.98 -2.30
C CYS A 419 -14.38 21.12 -3.03
N ASP A 420 -14.50 22.37 -2.55
CA ASP A 420 -13.76 23.51 -3.10
C ASP A 420 -12.24 23.40 -2.87
N VAL A 421 -11.82 22.86 -1.73
CA VAL A 421 -10.41 22.55 -1.47
C VAL A 421 -9.85 21.55 -2.50
N ILE A 422 -10.56 20.44 -2.73
CA ILE A 422 -10.18 19.43 -3.70
C ILE A 422 -10.06 20.02 -5.10
N ARG A 423 -11.07 20.79 -5.53
CA ARG A 423 -11.09 21.46 -6.85
C ARG A 423 -9.93 22.44 -7.02
N LYS A 424 -9.63 23.23 -5.99
CA LYS A 424 -8.53 24.20 -6.01
C LYS A 424 -7.16 23.55 -5.94
N ARG A 425 -7.06 22.40 -5.25
CA ARG A 425 -5.80 21.64 -5.15
C ARG A 425 -5.43 21.00 -6.47
N TRP A 426 -6.43 20.56 -7.23
CA TRP A 426 -6.24 19.98 -8.55
C TRP A 426 -5.89 21.03 -9.61
N ALA A 427 -6.53 22.23 -9.58
CA ALA A 427 -6.33 23.31 -10.55
C ALA A 427 -4.93 23.94 -10.49
#